data_1c961432ad557b0e5fbd7d7bafa3a268
#
_entry.id   1c961432ad557b0e5fbd7d7bafa3a268
#
_cell.length_a   1.000
_cell.length_b   1.000
_cell.length_c   1.000
_cell.angle_alpha   90.00
_cell.angle_beta   90.00
_cell.angle_gamma   90.00
#
_symmetry.space_group_name_H-M   'P 1'
#
loop_
_entity.id
_entity.type
_entity.pdbx_description
1 polymer ?
#
loop_
_entity_poly.entity_id
_entity_poly.type
_entity_poly.pdbx_seq_one_letter_code
_entity_poly.pdbx_strand_id
1 'polypeptide(L)'
;MPSGRPLLTATLMVMALSGCSGSGEQTCHLIGVPEGIGLTVDAAIAGRVETGELTLCWSGSCQTRPVTLRPSSRIADEACTGNESDSVCAARAEPTGEESGFVDIPDMPSGPVEVTVDLKDPAGSRIVNQTLTVDTKMVDSPGECGGVRPQGRIAVGADGKAYAVG
;
A
#
# COMPACT_ATOMS: atom_id res chain seq x y z
N MET A 1 6.78 59.72 70.21
CA MET A 1 7.78 58.66 69.80
C MET A 1 7.10 57.33 69.94
N PRO A 2 6.81 56.67 68.87
CA PRO A 2 6.92 55.24 68.81
C PRO A 2 7.54 54.77 67.48
N SER A 3 8.44 53.81 67.65
CA SER A 3 9.18 53.08 66.62
C SER A 3 8.31 52.15 65.86
N GLY A 4 8.19 52.32 64.54
CA GLY A 4 7.60 51.35 63.65
C GLY A 4 8.66 50.35 63.13
N ARG A 5 8.44 49.07 63.37
CA ARG A 5 9.19 47.97 62.79
C ARG A 5 8.59 47.57 61.44
N PRO A 6 9.30 47.43 60.33
CA PRO A 6 8.75 46.89 59.13
C PRO A 6 8.74 45.35 59.20
N LEU A 7 7.58 44.77 58.98
CA LEU A 7 7.41 43.33 58.74
C LEU A 7 7.87 43.00 57.32
N LEU A 8 8.91 42.22 57.24
CA LEU A 8 9.35 41.55 55.98
C LEU A 8 8.36 40.41 55.70
N THR A 9 7.52 40.59 54.74
CA THR A 9 6.74 39.52 54.14
C THR A 9 7.58 38.77 53.12
N ALA A 10 8.01 37.59 53.49
CA ALA A 10 8.68 36.67 52.59
C ALA A 10 7.61 36.03 51.69
N THR A 11 7.56 36.44 50.41
CA THR A 11 6.71 35.85 49.41
C THR A 11 7.35 34.56 48.88
N LEU A 12 6.86 33.41 49.29
CA LEU A 12 7.23 32.12 48.75
C LEU A 12 6.71 32.00 47.33
N MET A 13 7.59 32.09 46.35
CA MET A 13 7.29 31.90 44.94
C MET A 13 7.32 30.38 44.66
N VAL A 14 6.13 29.73 44.67
CA VAL A 14 5.99 28.34 44.26
C VAL A 14 6.06 28.29 42.73
N MET A 15 7.22 27.90 42.18
CA MET A 15 7.35 27.56 40.78
C MET A 15 6.60 26.23 40.54
N ALA A 16 5.39 26.30 39.99
CA ALA A 16 4.75 25.16 39.39
C ALA A 16 5.53 24.73 38.15
N LEU A 17 6.30 23.64 38.26
CA LEU A 17 6.81 22.91 37.09
C LEU A 17 5.61 22.29 36.41
N SER A 18 5.05 22.99 35.44
CA SER A 18 4.14 22.42 34.46
C SER A 18 4.95 21.44 33.63
N GLY A 19 4.95 20.18 34.04
CA GLY A 19 5.45 19.09 33.22
C GLY A 19 4.70 19.11 31.90
N CYS A 20 5.39 19.37 30.81
CA CYS A 20 4.91 19.04 29.48
C CYS A 20 4.64 17.53 29.46
N SER A 21 3.39 17.15 29.74
CA SER A 21 2.87 15.87 29.30
C SER A 21 2.92 15.92 27.79
N GLY A 22 4.02 15.44 27.22
CA GLY A 22 4.08 15.16 25.79
C GLY A 22 2.96 14.18 25.50
N SER A 23 1.83 14.67 25.01
CA SER A 23 0.93 13.87 24.21
C SER A 23 1.82 13.31 23.11
N GLY A 24 2.11 12.02 23.18
CA GLY A 24 2.90 11.35 22.15
C GLY A 24 2.26 11.66 20.81
N GLU A 25 2.89 12.55 20.08
CA GLU A 25 2.51 12.88 18.72
C GLU A 25 2.75 11.60 17.94
N GLN A 26 1.67 10.84 17.73
CA GLN A 26 1.72 9.64 16.91
C GLN A 26 2.12 10.08 15.51
N THR A 27 3.37 9.82 15.16
CA THR A 27 3.85 10.07 13.81
C THR A 27 3.25 9.00 12.92
N CYS A 28 2.14 9.34 12.27
CA CYS A 28 1.56 8.48 11.24
C CYS A 28 2.50 8.45 10.03
N HIS A 29 2.98 7.27 9.70
CA HIS A 29 3.61 7.07 8.40
C HIS A 29 2.52 7.21 7.34
N LEU A 30 2.73 8.16 6.40
CA LEU A 30 1.79 8.45 5.30
C LEU A 30 1.70 7.32 4.25
N ILE A 31 2.10 6.11 4.60
CA ILE A 31 1.97 4.94 3.74
C ILE A 31 0.57 4.37 3.97
N GLY A 32 -0.41 4.94 3.27
CA GLY A 32 -1.76 4.38 3.22
C GLY A 32 -1.80 3.12 2.35
N VAL A 33 -2.72 2.21 2.67
CA VAL A 33 -3.06 1.10 1.76
C VAL A 33 -3.83 1.71 0.59
N PRO A 34 -3.38 1.53 -0.67
CA PRO A 34 -4.13 1.99 -1.83
C PRO A 34 -5.42 1.17 -1.99
N GLU A 35 -6.43 1.80 -2.54
CA GLU A 35 -7.71 1.18 -2.89
C GLU A 35 -7.71 0.79 -4.37
N GLY A 36 -7.98 -0.47 -4.72
CA GLY A 36 -7.96 -0.84 -6.13
C GLY A 36 -7.59 -2.29 -6.42
N ILE A 37 -7.11 -2.53 -7.63
CA ILE A 37 -6.78 -3.87 -8.15
C ILE A 37 -5.30 -3.98 -8.48
N GLY A 38 -4.65 -4.98 -7.88
CA GLY A 38 -3.33 -5.44 -8.27
C GLY A 38 -3.40 -6.42 -9.44
N LEU A 39 -2.51 -6.27 -10.41
CA LEU A 39 -2.33 -7.17 -11.54
C LEU A 39 -0.92 -7.71 -11.54
N THR A 40 -0.78 -9.04 -11.66
CA THR A 40 0.50 -9.72 -11.88
C THR A 40 0.44 -10.48 -13.20
N VAL A 41 1.49 -10.38 -14.01
CA VAL A 41 1.61 -11.04 -15.31
C VAL A 41 2.79 -12.01 -15.28
N ASP A 42 2.53 -13.25 -15.66
CA ASP A 42 3.55 -14.32 -15.68
C ASP A 42 4.72 -13.96 -16.60
N ALA A 43 5.93 -14.39 -16.20
CA ALA A 43 7.19 -14.13 -16.91
C ALA A 43 7.17 -14.60 -18.38
N ALA A 44 6.40 -15.64 -18.70
CA ALA A 44 6.32 -16.16 -20.07
C ALA A 44 5.68 -15.19 -21.07
N ILE A 45 4.85 -14.25 -20.57
CA ILE A 45 4.14 -13.28 -21.42
C ILE A 45 4.41 -11.83 -21.06
N ALA A 46 4.93 -11.53 -19.86
CA ALA A 46 5.15 -10.19 -19.36
C ALA A 46 5.96 -9.33 -20.36
N GLY A 47 7.09 -9.81 -20.85
CA GLY A 47 7.94 -9.09 -21.79
C GLY A 47 7.30 -8.82 -23.18
N ARG A 48 6.08 -9.29 -23.43
CA ARG A 48 5.32 -9.03 -24.66
C ARG A 48 4.25 -7.96 -24.47
N VAL A 49 3.94 -7.59 -23.21
CA VAL A 49 2.91 -6.60 -22.89
C VAL A 49 3.50 -5.20 -23.01
N GLU A 50 2.91 -4.37 -23.86
CA GLU A 50 3.28 -2.94 -23.98
C GLU A 50 2.28 -2.06 -23.26
N THR A 51 1.00 -2.36 -23.37
CA THR A 51 -0.07 -1.58 -22.73
C THR A 51 -1.07 -2.48 -22.04
N GLY A 52 -1.61 -1.99 -20.93
CA GLY A 52 -2.66 -2.68 -20.18
C GLY A 52 -3.74 -1.71 -19.73
N GLU A 53 -4.98 -2.18 -19.75
CA GLU A 53 -6.14 -1.47 -19.22
C GLU A 53 -6.99 -2.43 -18.40
N LEU A 54 -7.52 -1.94 -17.28
CA LEU A 54 -8.55 -2.61 -16.51
C LEU A 54 -9.86 -1.83 -16.60
N THR A 55 -10.94 -2.50 -17.00
CA THR A 55 -12.29 -1.96 -16.90
C THR A 55 -13.00 -2.62 -15.74
N LEU A 56 -13.40 -1.84 -14.75
CA LEU A 56 -14.07 -2.32 -13.54
C LEU A 56 -15.51 -1.87 -13.54
N CYS A 57 -16.43 -2.80 -13.31
CA CYS A 57 -17.86 -2.55 -13.29
C CYS A 57 -18.49 -3.02 -11.97
N TRP A 58 -19.26 -2.15 -11.33
CA TRP A 58 -20.11 -2.46 -10.16
C TRP A 58 -21.31 -1.52 -10.13
N SER A 59 -22.40 -1.96 -9.53
CA SER A 59 -23.64 -1.16 -9.39
C SER A 59 -24.12 -0.48 -10.68
N GLY A 60 -23.87 -1.12 -11.84
CA GLY A 60 -24.31 -0.60 -13.15
C GLY A 60 -23.42 0.50 -13.75
N SER A 61 -22.31 0.81 -13.12
CA SER A 61 -21.33 1.79 -13.63
C SER A 61 -19.98 1.10 -13.89
N CYS A 62 -19.27 1.56 -14.92
CA CYS A 62 -17.94 1.05 -15.26
C CYS A 62 -16.91 2.18 -15.33
N GLN A 63 -15.68 1.86 -14.94
CA GLN A 63 -14.52 2.75 -15.07
C GLN A 63 -13.40 1.99 -15.76
N THR A 64 -12.75 2.62 -16.74
CA THR A 64 -11.55 2.08 -17.39
C THR A 64 -10.34 2.89 -16.93
N ARG A 65 -9.29 2.17 -16.54
CA ARG A 65 -8.03 2.76 -16.09
C ARG A 65 -6.84 2.04 -16.73
N PRO A 66 -5.81 2.77 -17.15
CA PRO A 66 -4.57 2.15 -17.58
C PRO A 66 -3.86 1.50 -16.39
N VAL A 67 -3.18 0.38 -16.63
CA VAL A 67 -2.27 -0.24 -15.69
C VAL A 67 -0.85 -0.15 -16.22
N THR A 68 0.05 0.40 -15.40
CA THR A 68 1.48 0.41 -15.69
C THR A 68 2.12 -0.80 -15.05
N LEU A 69 2.63 -1.71 -15.86
CA LEU A 69 3.37 -2.88 -15.40
C LEU A 69 4.84 -2.52 -15.16
N ARG A 70 5.42 -3.13 -14.14
CA ARG A 70 6.82 -2.97 -13.76
C ARG A 70 7.42 -4.32 -13.42
N PRO A 71 8.72 -4.55 -13.72
CA PRO A 71 9.39 -5.78 -13.35
C PRO A 71 9.27 -6.08 -11.85
N SER A 72 8.93 -7.32 -11.54
CA SER A 72 8.84 -7.80 -10.17
C SER A 72 10.15 -8.44 -9.73
N SER A 73 10.43 -8.37 -8.44
CA SER A 73 11.57 -9.03 -7.82
C SER A 73 11.13 -9.73 -6.53
N ARG A 74 11.89 -10.75 -6.14
CA ARG A 74 11.75 -11.43 -4.85
C ARG A 74 13.01 -11.24 -4.02
N ILE A 75 12.89 -11.35 -2.72
CA ILE A 75 14.06 -11.47 -1.84
C ILE A 75 14.55 -12.92 -1.93
N ALA A 76 15.75 -13.12 -2.44
CA ALA A 76 16.35 -14.46 -2.62
C ALA A 76 17.08 -14.92 -1.37
N ASP A 77 17.89 -14.04 -0.79
CA ASP A 77 18.66 -14.32 0.41
C ASP A 77 18.54 -13.16 1.39
N GLU A 78 18.27 -13.50 2.64
CA GLU A 78 18.36 -12.58 3.76
C GLU A 78 19.42 -13.12 4.70
N ALA A 79 20.60 -12.52 4.70
CA ALA A 79 21.69 -12.88 5.58
C ALA A 79 21.87 -11.79 6.63
N CYS A 80 21.62 -12.14 7.89
CA CYS A 80 21.94 -11.28 9.03
C CYS A 80 23.26 -11.75 9.65
N THR A 81 24.23 -10.84 9.80
CA THR A 81 25.47 -11.10 10.51
C THR A 81 25.39 -10.54 11.92
N GLY A 82 25.51 -11.42 12.92
CA GLY A 82 25.45 -11.07 14.34
C GLY A 82 24.17 -11.52 15.02
N ASN A 83 24.24 -11.72 16.33
CA ASN A 83 23.11 -12.11 17.18
C ASN A 83 22.66 -10.98 18.11
N GLU A 84 23.09 -9.75 17.84
CA GLU A 84 22.86 -8.60 18.70
C GLU A 84 21.93 -7.58 18.02
N SER A 85 21.43 -6.64 18.80
CA SER A 85 20.53 -5.57 18.33
C SER A 85 21.11 -4.68 17.22
N ASP A 86 22.42 -4.77 16.96
CA ASP A 86 23.14 -4.04 15.91
C ASP A 86 23.45 -4.91 14.67
N SER A 87 22.80 -6.08 14.54
CA SER A 87 23.02 -6.92 13.37
C SER A 87 22.52 -6.25 12.11
N VAL A 88 23.38 -6.23 11.08
CA VAL A 88 23.04 -5.72 9.76
C VAL A 88 22.54 -6.90 8.91
N CYS A 89 21.30 -6.80 8.44
CA CYS A 89 20.73 -7.74 7.49
C CYS A 89 20.90 -7.22 6.07
N ALA A 90 21.46 -8.04 5.19
CA ALA A 90 21.52 -7.76 3.77
C ALA A 90 20.50 -8.62 3.03
N ALA A 91 19.60 -7.97 2.29
CA ALA A 91 18.65 -8.65 1.42
C ALA A 91 19.09 -8.52 -0.04
N ARG A 92 19.08 -9.62 -0.79
CA ARG A 92 19.33 -9.63 -2.22
C ARG A 92 18.04 -9.76 -2.99
N ALA A 93 17.72 -8.75 -3.81
CA ALA A 93 16.59 -8.82 -4.72
C ALA A 93 16.99 -9.52 -6.02
N GLU A 94 16.18 -10.49 -6.43
CA GLU A 94 16.33 -11.19 -7.73
C GLU A 94 15.09 -10.95 -8.58
N PRO A 95 15.24 -10.58 -9.87
CA PRO A 95 14.11 -10.47 -10.79
C PRO A 95 13.39 -11.80 -10.93
N THR A 96 12.05 -11.79 -10.90
CA THR A 96 11.22 -12.99 -11.13
C THR A 96 10.93 -13.21 -12.62
N GLY A 97 11.12 -12.19 -13.44
CA GLY A 97 10.67 -12.15 -14.84
C GLY A 97 9.19 -11.79 -14.98
N GLU A 98 8.43 -11.82 -13.89
CA GLU A 98 7.05 -11.34 -13.86
C GLU A 98 7.01 -9.81 -13.89
N GLU A 99 5.87 -9.28 -14.29
CA GLU A 99 5.56 -7.88 -14.13
C GLU A 99 4.31 -7.69 -13.28
N SER A 100 4.28 -6.62 -12.51
CA SER A 100 3.14 -6.28 -11.68
C SER A 100 2.79 -4.80 -11.79
N GLY A 101 1.51 -4.50 -11.59
CA GLY A 101 0.99 -3.15 -11.55
C GLY A 101 -0.16 -3.05 -10.57
N PHE A 102 -0.51 -1.83 -10.23
CA PHE A 102 -1.66 -1.54 -9.38
C PHE A 102 -2.46 -0.41 -10.03
N VAL A 103 -3.77 -0.58 -10.03
CA VAL A 103 -4.72 0.44 -10.49
C VAL A 103 -5.49 0.96 -9.30
N ASP A 104 -5.29 2.24 -9.01
CA ASP A 104 -5.99 2.94 -7.94
C ASP A 104 -7.42 3.28 -8.40
N ILE A 105 -8.41 2.84 -7.63
CA ILE A 105 -9.83 2.98 -7.92
C ILE A 105 -10.53 3.57 -6.70
N PRO A 106 -10.67 4.89 -6.63
CA PRO A 106 -11.40 5.52 -5.55
C PRO A 106 -12.85 5.03 -5.46
N ASP A 107 -13.35 4.87 -4.24
CA ASP A 107 -14.72 4.45 -3.92
C ASP A 107 -15.09 3.04 -4.47
N MET A 108 -14.10 2.17 -4.62
CA MET A 108 -14.33 0.79 -4.99
C MET A 108 -15.05 0.05 -3.83
N PRO A 109 -16.13 -0.70 -4.09
CA PRO A 109 -16.80 -1.46 -3.04
C PRO A 109 -15.98 -2.67 -2.59
N SER A 110 -16.21 -3.16 -1.37
CA SER A 110 -15.82 -4.52 -0.99
C SER A 110 -16.86 -5.51 -1.53
N GLY A 111 -16.40 -6.70 -1.95
CA GLY A 111 -17.24 -7.74 -2.52
C GLY A 111 -17.00 -7.93 -4.02
N PRO A 112 -17.95 -8.51 -4.75
CA PRO A 112 -17.75 -8.86 -6.14
C PRO A 112 -17.74 -7.63 -7.07
N VAL A 113 -16.66 -7.50 -7.84
CA VAL A 113 -16.46 -6.49 -8.89
C VAL A 113 -16.18 -7.25 -10.20
N GLU A 114 -16.88 -6.91 -11.27
CA GLU A 114 -16.55 -7.42 -12.59
C GLU A 114 -15.36 -6.65 -13.16
N VAL A 115 -14.31 -7.35 -13.58
CA VAL A 115 -13.10 -6.75 -14.11
C VAL A 115 -12.78 -7.34 -15.47
N THR A 116 -12.64 -6.48 -16.47
CA THR A 116 -12.10 -6.84 -17.79
C THR A 116 -10.65 -6.45 -17.86
N VAL A 117 -9.77 -7.42 -18.12
CA VAL A 117 -8.34 -7.23 -18.36
C VAL A 117 -8.11 -7.16 -19.87
N ASP A 118 -7.54 -6.07 -20.37
CA ASP A 118 -7.13 -5.91 -21.78
C ASP A 118 -5.63 -5.59 -21.83
N LEU A 119 -4.81 -6.58 -22.25
CA LEU A 119 -3.37 -6.43 -22.42
C LEU A 119 -3.02 -6.54 -23.89
N LYS A 120 -2.16 -5.62 -24.38
CA LYS A 120 -1.79 -5.53 -25.79
C LYS A 120 -0.26 -5.54 -25.96
N ASP A 121 0.17 -6.07 -27.09
CA ASP A 121 1.56 -6.03 -27.53
C ASP A 121 1.92 -4.67 -28.18
N PRO A 122 3.21 -4.44 -28.56
CA PRO A 122 3.62 -3.21 -29.25
C PRO A 122 2.95 -2.97 -30.61
N ALA A 123 2.40 -4.01 -31.24
CA ALA A 123 1.64 -3.88 -32.49
C ALA A 123 0.16 -3.55 -32.24
N GLY A 124 -0.26 -3.45 -30.97
CA GLY A 124 -1.65 -3.21 -30.57
C GLY A 124 -2.53 -4.47 -30.60
N SER A 125 -1.93 -5.64 -30.83
CA SER A 125 -2.66 -6.92 -30.82
C SER A 125 -2.95 -7.34 -29.39
N ARG A 126 -4.17 -7.84 -29.14
CA ARG A 126 -4.57 -8.31 -27.81
C ARG A 126 -3.85 -9.61 -27.43
N ILE A 127 -3.12 -9.58 -26.33
CA ILE A 127 -2.51 -10.77 -25.69
C ILE A 127 -3.53 -11.39 -24.73
N VAL A 128 -4.24 -10.55 -23.97
CA VAL A 128 -5.29 -10.94 -23.03
C VAL A 128 -6.48 -10.02 -23.23
N ASN A 129 -7.67 -10.60 -23.32
CA ASN A 129 -8.91 -9.85 -23.23
C ASN A 129 -9.93 -10.77 -22.55
N GLN A 130 -10.08 -10.59 -21.25
CA GLN A 130 -10.90 -11.49 -20.45
C GLN A 130 -11.63 -10.71 -19.36
N THR A 131 -12.91 -11.04 -19.17
CA THR A 131 -13.73 -10.55 -18.07
C THR A 131 -13.87 -11.62 -17.00
N LEU A 132 -13.70 -11.24 -15.73
CA LEU A 132 -13.83 -12.12 -14.58
C LEU A 132 -14.41 -11.35 -13.39
N THR A 133 -14.94 -12.08 -12.42
CA THR A 133 -15.36 -11.50 -11.14
C THR A 133 -14.23 -11.58 -10.14
N VAL A 134 -13.89 -10.45 -9.52
CA VAL A 134 -12.90 -10.34 -8.45
C VAL A 134 -13.64 -10.01 -7.16
N ASP A 135 -13.46 -10.83 -6.13
CA ASP A 135 -14.01 -10.57 -4.81
C ASP A 135 -13.03 -9.70 -4.02
N THR A 136 -13.29 -8.39 -4.00
CA THR A 136 -12.45 -7.43 -3.30
C THR A 136 -12.65 -7.53 -1.80
N LYS A 137 -11.56 -7.48 -1.04
CA LYS A 137 -11.55 -7.61 0.41
C LYS A 137 -11.01 -6.34 1.06
N MET A 138 -11.55 -6.03 2.22
CA MET A 138 -11.00 -4.96 3.05
C MET A 138 -9.62 -5.35 3.56
N VAL A 139 -8.61 -4.56 3.21
CA VAL A 139 -7.23 -4.73 3.64
C VAL A 139 -6.89 -3.63 4.64
N ASP A 140 -6.41 -4.04 5.79
CA ASP A 140 -6.01 -3.14 6.86
C ASP A 140 -4.58 -2.63 6.65
N SER A 141 -4.38 -1.35 6.87
CA SER A 141 -3.04 -0.77 6.88
C SER A 141 -2.39 -1.05 8.24
N PRO A 142 -1.17 -1.57 8.29
CA PRO A 142 -0.50 -1.76 9.57
C PRO A 142 -0.26 -0.41 10.26
N GLY A 143 -0.66 -0.33 11.53
CA GLY A 143 -0.49 0.85 12.38
C GLY A 143 -1.79 1.62 12.66
N GLU A 144 -1.79 2.37 13.74
CA GLU A 144 -2.99 3.07 14.27
C GLU A 144 -3.51 4.20 13.36
N CYS A 145 -2.70 4.64 12.40
CA CYS A 145 -3.07 5.68 11.43
C CYS A 145 -3.50 5.12 10.07
N GLY A 146 -3.50 3.80 9.93
CA GLY A 146 -3.91 3.12 8.72
C GLY A 146 -5.43 3.11 8.56
N GLY A 147 -5.91 3.22 7.33
CA GLY A 147 -7.29 2.98 6.99
C GLY A 147 -7.48 1.56 6.47
N VAL A 148 -8.73 1.10 6.47
CA VAL A 148 -9.12 -0.14 5.82
C VAL A 148 -9.60 0.20 4.42
N ARG A 149 -9.04 -0.43 3.38
CA ARG A 149 -9.36 -0.15 1.98
C ARG A 149 -9.67 -1.42 1.21
N PRO A 150 -10.66 -1.40 0.29
CA PRO A 150 -10.93 -2.56 -0.53
C PRO A 150 -9.83 -2.78 -1.56
N GLN A 151 -9.37 -4.02 -1.67
CA GLN A 151 -8.40 -4.46 -2.67
C GLN A 151 -8.80 -5.77 -3.28
N GLY A 152 -8.46 -5.94 -4.56
CA GLY A 152 -8.53 -7.21 -5.26
C GLY A 152 -7.22 -7.50 -5.98
N ARG A 153 -7.03 -8.75 -6.36
CA ARG A 153 -5.84 -9.18 -7.10
C ARG A 153 -6.22 -10.08 -8.26
N ILE A 154 -5.51 -9.87 -9.38
CA ILE A 154 -5.65 -10.67 -10.59
C ILE A 154 -4.25 -11.15 -10.97
N ALA A 155 -4.14 -12.42 -11.36
CA ALA A 155 -2.96 -12.95 -12.00
C ALA A 155 -3.30 -13.37 -13.42
N VAL A 156 -2.38 -13.09 -14.35
CA VAL A 156 -2.40 -13.62 -15.71
C VAL A 156 -1.33 -14.69 -15.82
N GLY A 157 -1.73 -15.91 -16.09
CA GLY A 157 -0.82 -17.06 -16.18
C GLY A 157 -0.09 -17.13 -17.51
N ALA A 158 0.87 -18.07 -17.60
CA ALA A 158 1.66 -18.35 -18.80
C ALA A 158 0.81 -18.70 -20.03
N ASP A 159 -0.42 -19.19 -19.81
CA ASP A 159 -1.40 -19.51 -20.85
C ASP A 159 -2.20 -18.29 -21.35
N GLY A 160 -1.91 -17.10 -20.82
CA GLY A 160 -2.61 -15.87 -21.15
C GLY A 160 -4.00 -15.75 -20.55
N LYS A 161 -4.35 -16.59 -19.57
CA LYS A 161 -5.64 -16.49 -18.87
C LYS A 161 -5.52 -15.68 -17.59
N ALA A 162 -6.50 -14.82 -17.35
CA ALA A 162 -6.63 -14.07 -16.12
C ALA A 162 -7.50 -14.81 -15.10
N TYR A 163 -7.12 -14.78 -13.85
CA TYR A 163 -7.86 -15.34 -12.72
C TYR A 163 -7.74 -14.48 -11.47
N ALA A 164 -8.81 -14.46 -10.68
CA ALA A 164 -8.79 -13.76 -9.40
C ALA A 164 -7.94 -14.52 -8.38
N VAL A 165 -7.14 -13.80 -7.62
CA VAL A 165 -6.32 -14.32 -6.54
C VAL A 165 -6.99 -13.96 -5.21
N GLY A 166 -7.34 -14.98 -4.43
CA GLY A 166 -8.05 -14.84 -3.14
C GLY A 166 -7.17 -14.43 -1.96
#